data_fc1fba803a2f3693f24d316283bbc6d6
#
_entry.id   fc1fba803a2f3693f24d316283bbc6d6
#
_cell.length_a   1.000
_cell.length_b   1.000
_cell.length_c   1.000
_cell.angle_alpha   90.00
_cell.angle_beta   90.00
_cell.angle_gamma   90.00
#
_symmetry.space_group_name_H-M   'P 1'
#
loop_
_entity.id
_entity.type
_entity.pdbx_description
1 polymer ?
#
loop_
_entity_poly.entity_id
_entity_poly.type
_entity_poly.pdbx_seq_one_letter_code
_entity_poly.pdbx_strand_id
1 'polypeptide(L)'
;MKPVSTSSKFISIEGIARRYPKAGGGKTTIFEDLWFSMNKGEFSCIIGHSGCGKTTVLNILAGLELPEDGVAVVDGRAIEGPSLDRAVIFQSHALLPWRSVLGNVAYAVSSKWRDWSRDQVNAHAMKFIEKVGLKGSELKKPAELSGGMKQRVGIARALSIEPKILLMDEPFSALDALTRGSLQEEVRRICLETGQTAFMITHDVDEAIYLADRIVLMTNGPEAMIAEIVENPLPRDRRRIDVHKSADYYPLRNHLMDFLVSRSKTFKDEIPAGYDKKHPPVVRPCAEPPHVPGETRKVA
;
A
#
# COMPACT_ATOMS: atom_id res chain seq x y z
N MET A 1 5.43 -29.87 0.22
CA MET A 1 5.80 -28.60 0.87
C MET A 1 7.14 -28.16 0.32
N LYS A 2 7.18 -27.09 -0.47
CA LYS A 2 8.46 -26.48 -0.88
C LYS A 2 9.05 -25.73 0.33
N PRO A 3 10.36 -25.81 0.61
CA PRO A 3 10.97 -25.07 1.70
C PRO A 3 10.82 -23.58 1.43
N VAL A 4 10.19 -22.85 2.36
CA VAL A 4 10.12 -21.38 2.35
C VAL A 4 11.52 -20.86 2.61
N SER A 5 12.03 -20.03 1.72
CA SER A 5 13.31 -19.33 1.88
C SER A 5 13.32 -18.58 3.23
N THR A 6 14.40 -18.70 3.99
CA THR A 6 14.62 -18.03 5.29
C THR A 6 14.97 -16.54 5.10
N SER A 7 14.15 -15.79 4.38
CA SER A 7 14.25 -14.33 4.29
C SER A 7 13.67 -13.73 5.57
N SER A 8 14.41 -12.82 6.22
CA SER A 8 13.95 -12.03 7.38
C SER A 8 12.84 -11.03 7.04
N LYS A 9 12.26 -11.12 5.86
CA LYS A 9 11.22 -10.23 5.33
C LYS A 9 9.86 -10.60 5.91
N PHE A 10 9.10 -9.59 6.33
CA PHE A 10 7.77 -9.79 6.89
C PHE A 10 6.73 -10.15 5.81
N ILE A 11 6.86 -9.52 4.64
CA ILE A 11 6.11 -9.85 3.42
C ILE A 11 7.11 -10.23 2.35
N SER A 12 6.86 -11.32 1.65
CA SER A 12 7.63 -11.74 0.47
C SER A 12 6.67 -12.14 -0.64
N ILE A 13 6.89 -11.60 -1.82
CA ILE A 13 6.29 -12.01 -3.07
C ILE A 13 7.39 -12.64 -3.90
N GLU A 14 7.23 -13.91 -4.25
CA GLU A 14 8.27 -14.75 -4.82
C GLU A 14 7.80 -15.36 -6.14
N GLY A 15 8.15 -14.72 -7.25
CA GLY A 15 7.89 -15.21 -8.60
C GLY A 15 6.42 -15.37 -8.95
N ILE A 16 5.55 -14.50 -8.42
CA ILE A 16 4.12 -14.65 -8.71
C ILE A 16 3.80 -14.32 -10.16
N ALA A 17 2.84 -15.06 -10.73
CA ALA A 17 2.26 -14.80 -12.03
C ALA A 17 0.73 -14.75 -11.96
N ARG A 18 0.13 -13.94 -12.82
CA ARG A 18 -1.31 -13.87 -12.99
C ARG A 18 -1.71 -13.61 -14.43
N ARG A 19 -2.65 -14.41 -14.91
CA ARG A 19 -3.19 -14.36 -16.27
C ARG A 19 -4.70 -14.37 -16.23
N TYR A 20 -5.37 -13.61 -17.08
CA TYR A 20 -6.82 -13.63 -17.20
C TYR A 20 -7.26 -14.11 -18.59
N PRO A 21 -8.40 -14.81 -18.68
CA PRO A 21 -8.96 -15.22 -19.97
C PRO A 21 -9.26 -14.02 -20.86
N LYS A 22 -8.99 -14.14 -22.18
CA LYS A 22 -9.42 -13.15 -23.19
C LYS A 22 -10.78 -13.53 -23.77
N ALA A 23 -11.59 -12.52 -24.08
CA ALA A 23 -12.75 -12.70 -24.96
C ALA A 23 -12.25 -13.15 -26.34
N GLY A 24 -12.63 -14.33 -26.79
CA GLY A 24 -12.13 -14.92 -28.04
C GLY A 24 -11.05 -16.00 -27.89
N GLY A 25 -10.70 -16.37 -26.68
CA GLY A 25 -9.76 -17.45 -26.35
C GLY A 25 -8.35 -16.97 -26.04
N GLY A 26 -7.60 -17.84 -25.35
CA GLY A 26 -6.27 -17.51 -24.83
C GLY A 26 -6.30 -16.76 -23.48
N LYS A 27 -5.12 -16.37 -22.98
CA LYS A 27 -4.94 -15.63 -21.72
C LYS A 27 -4.16 -14.34 -21.96
N THR A 28 -4.46 -13.30 -21.20
CA THR A 28 -3.62 -12.09 -21.10
C THR A 28 -2.79 -12.21 -19.83
N THR A 29 -1.47 -12.18 -19.96
CA THR A 29 -0.55 -12.10 -18.82
C THR A 29 -0.58 -10.68 -18.26
N ILE A 30 -0.94 -10.55 -17.00
CA ILE A 30 -0.91 -9.26 -16.28
C ILE A 30 0.51 -8.99 -15.82
N PHE A 31 1.09 -9.95 -15.12
CA PHE A 31 2.51 -9.99 -14.74
C PHE A 31 2.97 -11.44 -14.64
N GLU A 32 4.26 -11.62 -14.77
CA GLU A 32 4.93 -12.91 -14.66
C GLU A 32 6.27 -12.73 -13.96
N ASP A 33 6.58 -13.68 -13.06
CA ASP A 33 7.83 -13.67 -12.29
C ASP A 33 8.07 -12.34 -11.55
N LEU A 34 7.05 -11.92 -10.77
CA LEU A 34 7.08 -10.67 -10.02
C LEU A 34 7.61 -10.93 -8.60
N TRP A 35 8.61 -10.15 -8.20
CA TRP A 35 9.31 -10.28 -6.93
C TRP A 35 9.41 -8.96 -6.19
N PHE A 36 9.01 -8.91 -4.93
CA PHE A 36 9.37 -7.85 -3.99
C PHE A 36 9.13 -8.28 -2.55
N SER A 37 9.65 -7.51 -1.60
CA SER A 37 9.50 -7.83 -0.18
C SER A 37 9.38 -6.57 0.66
N MET A 38 8.77 -6.69 1.85
CA MET A 38 8.62 -5.61 2.82
C MET A 38 9.07 -6.07 4.20
N ASN A 39 9.56 -5.13 5.00
CA ASN A 39 9.91 -5.37 6.40
C ASN A 39 8.69 -5.15 7.31
N LYS A 40 8.73 -5.68 8.53
CA LYS A 40 7.70 -5.41 9.53
C LYS A 40 7.69 -3.94 9.92
N GLY A 41 6.49 -3.36 10.02
CA GLY A 41 6.31 -1.95 10.34
C GLY A 41 6.68 -0.99 9.20
N GLU A 42 6.96 -1.49 8.00
CA GLU A 42 7.22 -0.68 6.81
C GLU A 42 5.91 -0.23 6.17
N PHE A 43 5.87 1.02 5.72
CA PHE A 43 4.82 1.53 4.86
C PHE A 43 5.35 1.55 3.43
N SER A 44 4.86 0.68 2.56
CA SER A 44 5.23 0.66 1.14
C SER A 44 4.07 1.10 0.27
N CYS A 45 4.36 1.90 -0.76
CA CYS A 45 3.43 2.21 -1.84
C CYS A 45 3.84 1.52 -3.13
N ILE A 46 2.86 1.10 -3.93
CA ILE A 46 3.09 0.71 -5.32
C ILE A 46 2.46 1.73 -6.24
N ILE A 47 3.24 2.23 -7.19
CA ILE A 47 2.79 3.17 -8.22
C ILE A 47 3.08 2.61 -9.62
N GLY A 48 2.26 3.02 -10.58
CA GLY A 48 2.33 2.58 -11.98
C GLY A 48 1.03 2.93 -12.70
N HIS A 49 1.00 2.78 -14.01
CA HIS A 49 -0.18 3.11 -14.82
C HIS A 49 -1.39 2.21 -14.52
N SER A 50 -2.58 2.69 -14.89
CA SER A 50 -3.81 1.90 -14.81
C SER A 50 -3.69 0.62 -15.63
N GLY A 51 -4.20 -0.49 -15.09
CA GLY A 51 -4.20 -1.78 -15.78
C GLY A 51 -2.89 -2.58 -15.69
N CYS A 52 -1.83 -2.08 -15.03
CA CYS A 52 -0.59 -2.86 -14.88
C CYS A 52 -0.66 -3.98 -13.81
N GLY A 53 -1.77 -4.11 -13.07
CA GLY A 53 -1.98 -5.22 -12.14
C GLY A 53 -1.76 -4.90 -10.66
N LYS A 54 -1.66 -3.64 -10.23
CA LYS A 54 -1.48 -3.25 -8.82
C LYS A 54 -2.56 -3.83 -7.91
N THR A 55 -3.84 -3.67 -8.29
CA THR A 55 -4.98 -4.23 -7.55
C THR A 55 -4.93 -5.75 -7.50
N THR A 56 -4.45 -6.41 -8.56
CA THR A 56 -4.23 -7.87 -8.56
C THR A 56 -3.16 -8.28 -7.54
N VAL A 57 -2.05 -7.54 -7.44
CA VAL A 57 -1.01 -7.76 -6.42
C VAL A 57 -1.60 -7.59 -5.02
N LEU A 58 -2.39 -6.53 -4.79
CA LEU A 58 -3.04 -6.29 -3.51
C LEU A 58 -4.04 -7.41 -3.17
N ASN A 59 -4.85 -7.87 -4.14
CA ASN A 59 -5.78 -8.98 -3.95
C ASN A 59 -5.07 -10.29 -3.57
N ILE A 60 -3.90 -10.55 -4.17
CA ILE A 60 -3.07 -11.71 -3.80
C ILE A 60 -2.57 -11.56 -2.35
N LEU A 61 -2.07 -10.38 -1.96
CA LEU A 61 -1.68 -10.12 -0.58
C LEU A 61 -2.84 -10.22 0.41
N ALA A 62 -4.05 -9.84 -0.01
CA ALA A 62 -5.26 -10.01 0.79
C ALA A 62 -5.71 -11.48 0.90
N GLY A 63 -5.27 -12.33 -0.04
CA GLY A 63 -5.75 -13.70 -0.20
C GLY A 63 -7.12 -13.79 -0.86
N LEU A 64 -7.57 -12.71 -1.52
CA LEU A 64 -8.82 -12.67 -2.31
C LEU A 64 -8.63 -13.33 -3.67
N GLU A 65 -7.40 -13.35 -4.16
CA GLU A 65 -6.96 -14.09 -5.34
C GLU A 65 -5.70 -14.89 -4.99
N LEU A 66 -5.51 -16.02 -5.67
CA LEU A 66 -4.28 -16.79 -5.57
C LEU A 66 -3.45 -16.59 -6.85
N PRO A 67 -2.11 -16.54 -6.77
CA PRO A 67 -1.27 -16.50 -7.95
C PRO A 67 -1.38 -17.84 -8.72
N GLU A 68 -1.20 -17.81 -10.05
CA GLU A 68 -1.13 -19.04 -10.86
C GLU A 68 0.24 -19.73 -10.66
N ASP A 69 1.32 -18.95 -10.54
CA ASP A 69 2.67 -19.43 -10.26
C ASP A 69 3.25 -18.60 -9.09
N GLY A 70 4.30 -19.12 -8.46
CA GLY A 70 4.98 -18.47 -7.36
C GLY A 70 4.22 -18.54 -6.03
N VAL A 71 4.63 -17.74 -5.05
CA VAL A 71 4.03 -17.71 -3.72
C VAL A 71 4.10 -16.30 -3.11
N ALA A 72 3.04 -15.94 -2.37
CA ALA A 72 3.04 -14.77 -1.50
C ALA A 72 3.06 -15.22 -0.04
N VAL A 73 3.93 -14.64 0.77
CA VAL A 73 4.19 -15.03 2.16
C VAL A 73 4.00 -13.81 3.06
N VAL A 74 3.33 -13.99 4.19
CA VAL A 74 3.20 -12.98 5.26
C VAL A 74 3.57 -13.64 6.60
N ASP A 75 4.50 -13.02 7.33
CA ASP A 75 4.96 -13.50 8.65
C ASP A 75 5.36 -15.00 8.60
N GLY A 76 6.13 -15.37 7.55
CA GLY A 76 6.62 -16.72 7.33
C GLY A 76 5.58 -17.75 6.87
N ARG A 77 4.33 -17.34 6.60
CA ARG A 77 3.24 -18.23 6.16
C ARG A 77 2.78 -17.89 4.75
N ALA A 78 2.66 -18.90 3.90
CA ALA A 78 2.08 -18.73 2.57
C ALA A 78 0.61 -18.26 2.67
N ILE A 79 0.22 -17.40 1.73
CA ILE A 79 -1.16 -16.92 1.62
C ILE A 79 -1.95 -17.95 0.81
N GLU A 80 -2.89 -18.62 1.47
CA GLU A 80 -3.75 -19.66 0.87
C GLU A 80 -5.23 -19.20 0.78
N GLY A 81 -5.55 -18.00 1.27
CA GLY A 81 -6.90 -17.44 1.26
C GLY A 81 -7.04 -16.24 2.20
N PRO A 82 -8.25 -15.66 2.33
CA PRO A 82 -8.52 -14.54 3.21
C PRO A 82 -8.25 -14.84 4.68
N SER A 83 -7.78 -13.83 5.44
CA SER A 83 -7.53 -13.94 6.88
C SER A 83 -7.78 -12.62 7.57
N LEU A 84 -8.21 -12.66 8.84
CA LEU A 84 -8.37 -11.47 9.68
C LEU A 84 -7.03 -10.84 10.10
N ASP A 85 -5.90 -11.46 9.78
CA ASP A 85 -4.57 -10.88 9.93
C ASP A 85 -4.25 -9.85 8.82
N ARG A 86 -5.08 -9.78 7.79
CA ARG A 86 -4.95 -8.87 6.65
C ARG A 86 -6.24 -8.07 6.47
N ALA A 87 -6.17 -6.77 6.71
CA ALA A 87 -7.30 -5.87 6.51
C ALA A 87 -7.17 -5.13 5.17
N VAL A 88 -8.28 -4.98 4.47
CA VAL A 88 -8.32 -4.25 3.19
C VAL A 88 -9.21 -3.02 3.32
N ILE A 89 -8.70 -1.87 2.89
CA ILE A 89 -9.46 -0.64 2.68
C ILE A 89 -9.62 -0.48 1.17
N PHE A 90 -10.85 -0.66 0.70
CA PHE A 90 -11.20 -0.54 -0.71
C PHE A 90 -11.49 0.91 -1.10
N GLN A 91 -11.28 1.25 -2.35
CA GLN A 91 -11.63 2.53 -2.95
C GLN A 91 -13.11 2.88 -2.77
N SER A 92 -14.00 1.89 -2.87
CA SER A 92 -15.46 2.04 -2.77
C SER A 92 -16.00 2.10 -1.33
N HIS A 93 -15.15 2.23 -0.30
CA HIS A 93 -15.48 2.22 1.13
C HIS A 93 -16.06 0.88 1.64
N ALA A 94 -16.79 0.14 0.83
CA ALA A 94 -17.39 -1.18 1.09
C ALA A 94 -18.12 -1.28 2.45
N LEU A 95 -18.87 -0.24 2.84
CA LEU A 95 -19.64 -0.22 4.09
C LEU A 95 -20.93 -1.03 3.95
N LEU A 96 -21.37 -1.63 5.06
CA LEU A 96 -22.67 -2.29 5.17
C LEU A 96 -23.75 -1.21 5.29
N PRO A 97 -24.60 -0.97 4.27
CA PRO A 97 -25.47 0.20 4.22
C PRO A 97 -26.60 0.16 5.26
N TRP A 98 -26.96 -1.03 5.73
CA TRP A 98 -27.99 -1.22 6.78
C TRP A 98 -27.46 -1.08 8.21
N ARG A 99 -26.14 -1.00 8.40
CA ARG A 99 -25.51 -0.83 9.71
C ARG A 99 -25.10 0.62 9.93
N SER A 100 -25.15 1.06 11.21
CA SER A 100 -24.57 2.35 11.61
C SER A 100 -23.03 2.33 11.56
N VAL A 101 -22.38 3.47 11.84
CA VAL A 101 -20.92 3.57 12.00
C VAL A 101 -20.44 2.54 13.02
N LEU A 102 -21.00 2.55 14.24
CA LEU A 102 -20.67 1.57 15.27
C LEU A 102 -20.94 0.14 14.79
N GLY A 103 -22.07 -0.10 14.15
CA GLY A 103 -22.43 -1.41 13.65
C GLY A 103 -21.48 -1.95 12.57
N ASN A 104 -20.91 -1.09 11.72
CA ASN A 104 -19.91 -1.46 10.73
C ASN A 104 -18.58 -1.87 11.37
N VAL A 105 -18.11 -1.13 12.37
CA VAL A 105 -16.85 -1.43 13.06
C VAL A 105 -17.03 -2.64 13.99
N ALA A 106 -18.10 -2.68 14.79
CA ALA A 106 -18.42 -3.78 15.69
C ALA A 106 -18.56 -5.13 14.98
N TYR A 107 -19.05 -5.12 13.72
CA TYR A 107 -19.12 -6.33 12.90
C TYR A 107 -17.75 -6.95 12.65
N ALA A 108 -16.76 -6.13 12.32
CA ALA A 108 -15.39 -6.63 12.12
C ALA A 108 -14.78 -7.14 13.45
N VAL A 109 -14.95 -6.39 14.53
CA VAL A 109 -14.49 -6.78 15.87
C VAL A 109 -15.07 -8.13 16.29
N SER A 110 -16.39 -8.30 16.18
CA SER A 110 -17.05 -9.56 16.54
C SER A 110 -16.66 -10.74 15.66
N SER A 111 -16.21 -10.49 14.42
CA SER A 111 -15.71 -11.54 13.54
C SER A 111 -14.35 -12.08 14.00
N LYS A 112 -13.52 -11.25 14.64
CA LYS A 112 -12.20 -11.63 15.14
C LYS A 112 -12.26 -12.22 16.55
N TRP A 113 -12.98 -11.56 17.45
CA TRP A 113 -13.11 -11.97 18.85
C TRP A 113 -14.53 -12.50 19.11
N ARG A 114 -14.76 -13.74 18.72
CA ARG A 114 -16.08 -14.40 18.75
C ARG A 114 -16.62 -14.60 20.14
N ASP A 115 -15.74 -14.68 21.14
CA ASP A 115 -16.11 -14.93 22.56
C ASP A 115 -16.35 -13.63 23.35
N TRP A 116 -16.18 -12.46 22.71
CA TRP A 116 -16.40 -11.18 23.38
C TRP A 116 -17.89 -10.88 23.53
N SER A 117 -18.26 -10.33 24.69
CA SER A 117 -19.60 -9.80 24.92
C SER A 117 -19.86 -8.61 23.98
N ARG A 118 -21.14 -8.30 23.76
CA ARG A 118 -21.56 -7.13 22.98
C ARG A 118 -20.94 -5.83 23.50
N ASP A 119 -20.84 -5.69 24.82
CA ASP A 119 -20.30 -4.48 25.46
C ASP A 119 -18.78 -4.37 25.22
N GLN A 120 -18.04 -5.47 25.29
CA GLN A 120 -16.63 -5.50 24.96
C GLN A 120 -16.38 -5.16 23.48
N VAL A 121 -17.17 -5.74 22.57
CA VAL A 121 -17.10 -5.44 21.13
C VAL A 121 -17.38 -3.96 20.87
N ASN A 122 -18.45 -3.41 21.45
CA ASN A 122 -18.80 -2.00 21.25
C ASN A 122 -17.76 -1.05 21.87
N ALA A 123 -17.27 -1.34 23.07
CA ALA A 123 -16.23 -0.54 23.71
C ALA A 123 -14.93 -0.52 22.90
N HIS A 124 -14.54 -1.67 22.32
CA HIS A 124 -13.38 -1.75 21.45
C HIS A 124 -13.61 -0.98 20.12
N ALA A 125 -14.76 -1.17 19.47
CA ALA A 125 -15.12 -0.46 18.25
C ALA A 125 -15.10 1.07 18.44
N MET A 126 -15.62 1.55 19.59
CA MET A 126 -15.63 2.98 19.92
C MET A 126 -14.22 3.59 19.97
N LYS A 127 -13.21 2.86 20.49
CA LYS A 127 -11.81 3.36 20.49
C LYS A 127 -11.32 3.71 19.10
N PHE A 128 -11.64 2.89 18.09
CA PHE A 128 -11.23 3.13 16.71
C PHE A 128 -12.08 4.21 16.00
N ILE A 129 -13.37 4.30 16.35
CA ILE A 129 -14.25 5.37 15.87
C ILE A 129 -13.75 6.74 16.38
N GLU A 130 -13.36 6.82 17.66
CA GLU A 130 -12.78 8.04 18.22
C GLU A 130 -11.41 8.36 17.59
N LYS A 131 -10.55 7.35 17.40
CA LYS A 131 -9.23 7.54 16.74
C LYS A 131 -9.33 8.14 15.34
N VAL A 132 -10.38 7.83 14.59
CA VAL A 132 -10.59 8.39 13.25
C VAL A 132 -11.45 9.66 13.24
N GLY A 133 -11.72 10.25 14.42
CA GLY A 133 -12.44 11.52 14.53
C GLY A 133 -13.94 11.43 14.21
N LEU A 134 -14.57 10.29 14.44
CA LEU A 134 -16.01 10.06 14.19
C LEU A 134 -16.86 10.04 15.47
N LYS A 135 -16.32 10.52 16.60
CA LYS A 135 -17.08 10.66 17.86
C LYS A 135 -18.34 11.52 17.64
N GLY A 136 -19.48 11.05 18.14
CA GLY A 136 -20.78 11.69 17.96
C GLY A 136 -21.51 11.31 16.66
N SER A 137 -20.92 10.41 15.85
CA SER A 137 -21.55 9.90 14.61
C SER A 137 -21.85 8.40 14.65
N GLU A 138 -21.76 7.76 15.80
CA GLU A 138 -21.80 6.31 15.99
C GLU A 138 -23.08 5.66 15.47
N LEU A 139 -24.20 6.37 15.59
CA LEU A 139 -25.51 5.87 15.20
C LEU A 139 -25.89 6.16 13.76
N LYS A 140 -25.16 7.06 13.07
CA LYS A 140 -25.41 7.41 11.68
C LYS A 140 -25.19 6.22 10.75
N LYS A 141 -26.03 6.09 9.74
CA LYS A 141 -25.88 5.10 8.65
C LYS A 141 -25.03 5.68 7.50
N PRO A 142 -24.45 4.84 6.63
CA PRO A 142 -23.65 5.30 5.50
C PRO A 142 -24.32 6.35 4.61
N ALA A 143 -25.65 6.31 4.45
CA ALA A 143 -26.38 7.29 3.65
C ALA A 143 -26.34 8.72 4.26
N GLU A 144 -26.08 8.84 5.56
CA GLU A 144 -26.04 10.09 6.32
C GLU A 144 -24.62 10.66 6.45
N LEU A 145 -23.62 9.99 5.85
CA LEU A 145 -22.21 10.33 5.96
C LEU A 145 -21.67 10.97 4.67
N SER A 146 -20.78 11.94 4.83
CA SER A 146 -19.96 12.43 3.71
C SER A 146 -18.98 11.35 3.21
N GLY A 147 -18.42 11.54 2.02
CA GLY A 147 -17.42 10.62 1.45
C GLY A 147 -16.22 10.41 2.40
N GLY A 148 -15.68 11.49 2.96
CA GLY A 148 -14.60 11.40 3.94
C GLY A 148 -14.98 10.68 5.23
N MET A 149 -16.20 10.86 5.73
CA MET A 149 -16.69 10.11 6.89
C MET A 149 -16.83 8.61 6.57
N LYS A 150 -17.34 8.25 5.40
CA LYS A 150 -17.42 6.85 4.95
C LYS A 150 -16.03 6.22 4.92
N GLN A 151 -15.04 6.93 4.42
CA GLN A 151 -13.65 6.45 4.38
C GLN A 151 -13.09 6.23 5.79
N ARG A 152 -13.32 7.19 6.71
CA ARG A 152 -12.93 7.05 8.12
C ARG A 152 -13.57 5.83 8.77
N VAL A 153 -14.83 5.51 8.47
CA VAL A 153 -15.48 4.28 8.96
C VAL A 153 -14.78 3.03 8.40
N GLY A 154 -14.44 3.03 7.11
CA GLY A 154 -13.68 1.94 6.48
C GLY A 154 -12.32 1.71 7.15
N ILE A 155 -11.60 2.79 7.45
CA ILE A 155 -10.31 2.75 8.16
C ILE A 155 -10.50 2.26 9.60
N ALA A 156 -11.48 2.80 10.36
CA ALA A 156 -11.76 2.34 11.71
C ALA A 156 -12.09 0.84 11.75
N ARG A 157 -12.90 0.38 10.80
CA ARG A 157 -13.26 -1.04 10.65
C ARG A 157 -12.03 -1.91 10.36
N ALA A 158 -11.15 -1.48 9.45
CA ALA A 158 -9.95 -2.21 9.10
C ALA A 158 -8.95 -2.28 10.27
N LEU A 159 -8.75 -1.17 10.97
CA LEU A 159 -7.83 -1.09 12.10
C LEU A 159 -8.37 -1.78 13.36
N SER A 160 -9.71 -1.83 13.56
CA SER A 160 -10.33 -2.39 14.75
C SER A 160 -10.08 -3.89 14.94
N ILE A 161 -9.72 -4.60 13.88
CA ILE A 161 -9.33 -6.02 13.97
C ILE A 161 -7.84 -6.21 14.26
N GLU A 162 -7.07 -5.13 14.49
CA GLU A 162 -5.63 -5.17 14.75
C GLU A 162 -4.90 -6.13 13.80
N PRO A 163 -4.94 -5.85 12.50
CA PRO A 163 -4.39 -6.76 11.50
C PRO A 163 -2.85 -6.74 11.53
N LYS A 164 -2.18 -7.78 11.04
CA LYS A 164 -0.73 -7.78 10.83
C LYS A 164 -0.31 -6.88 9.69
N ILE A 165 -1.16 -6.77 8.66
CA ILE A 165 -0.95 -5.89 7.50
C ILE A 165 -2.23 -5.14 7.13
N LEU A 166 -2.07 -3.85 6.85
CA LEU A 166 -3.10 -2.98 6.30
C LEU A 166 -2.87 -2.82 4.79
N LEU A 167 -3.81 -3.27 3.98
CA LEU A 167 -3.80 -3.17 2.53
C LEU A 167 -4.76 -2.07 2.09
N MET A 168 -4.34 -1.18 1.21
CA MET A 168 -5.13 -0.02 0.81
C MET A 168 -5.12 0.15 -0.71
N ASP A 169 -6.31 0.13 -1.33
CA ASP A 169 -6.47 0.34 -2.76
C ASP A 169 -7.02 1.75 -3.00
N GLU A 170 -6.15 2.68 -3.37
CA GLU A 170 -6.45 4.10 -3.62
C GLU A 170 -7.35 4.75 -2.55
N PRO A 171 -7.00 4.65 -1.27
CA PRO A 171 -7.92 4.94 -0.16
C PRO A 171 -8.33 6.42 -0.06
N PHE A 172 -7.65 7.32 -0.76
CA PHE A 172 -7.88 8.77 -0.64
C PHE A 172 -8.35 9.41 -1.96
N SER A 173 -8.51 8.64 -3.04
CA SER A 173 -8.80 9.15 -4.39
C SER A 173 -10.13 9.91 -4.48
N ALA A 174 -11.15 9.48 -3.73
CA ALA A 174 -12.49 10.06 -3.76
C ALA A 174 -12.69 11.25 -2.80
N LEU A 175 -11.62 11.78 -2.18
CA LEU A 175 -11.71 12.82 -1.16
C LEU A 175 -11.30 14.19 -1.72
N ASP A 176 -11.95 15.26 -1.21
CA ASP A 176 -11.47 16.63 -1.41
C ASP A 176 -10.09 16.84 -0.76
N ALA A 177 -9.37 17.87 -1.21
CA ALA A 177 -7.96 18.07 -0.83
C ALA A 177 -7.73 18.25 0.68
N LEU A 178 -8.65 18.94 1.39
CA LEU A 178 -8.50 19.19 2.83
C LEU A 178 -8.76 17.93 3.64
N THR A 179 -9.85 17.24 3.34
CA THR A 179 -10.20 15.95 3.97
C THR A 179 -9.14 14.89 3.69
N ARG A 180 -8.62 14.83 2.46
CA ARG A 180 -7.55 13.92 2.05
C ARG A 180 -6.30 14.15 2.90
N GLY A 181 -5.84 15.40 3.01
CA GLY A 181 -4.65 15.75 3.80
C GLY A 181 -4.75 15.32 5.25
N SER A 182 -5.85 15.69 5.92
CA SER A 182 -6.10 15.32 7.31
C SER A 182 -6.13 13.80 7.50
N LEU A 183 -6.76 13.06 6.59
CA LEU A 183 -6.88 11.61 6.70
C LEU A 183 -5.55 10.87 6.45
N GLN A 184 -4.74 11.38 5.52
CA GLN A 184 -3.38 10.88 5.28
C GLN A 184 -2.50 11.04 6.52
N GLU A 185 -2.55 12.22 7.17
CA GLU A 185 -1.82 12.48 8.42
C GLU A 185 -2.27 11.51 9.52
N GLU A 186 -3.56 11.26 9.64
CA GLU A 186 -4.10 10.35 10.64
C GLU A 186 -3.70 8.89 10.42
N VAL A 187 -3.82 8.38 9.17
CA VAL A 187 -3.40 7.03 8.81
C VAL A 187 -1.90 6.86 9.07
N ARG A 188 -1.08 7.84 8.64
CA ARG A 188 0.36 7.79 8.88
C ARG A 188 0.69 7.78 10.37
N ARG A 189 0.06 8.65 11.17
CA ARG A 189 0.24 8.70 12.61
C ARG A 189 -0.09 7.36 13.26
N ILE A 190 -1.24 6.77 12.91
CA ILE A 190 -1.65 5.46 13.44
C ILE A 190 -0.62 4.39 13.08
N CYS A 191 -0.17 4.33 11.81
CA CYS A 191 0.83 3.34 11.38
C CYS A 191 2.16 3.50 12.14
N LEU A 192 2.61 4.74 12.38
CA LEU A 192 3.84 4.99 13.14
C LEU A 192 3.69 4.61 14.62
N GLU A 193 2.61 5.02 15.28
CA GLU A 193 2.36 4.75 16.70
C GLU A 193 2.18 3.26 16.99
N THR A 194 1.58 2.52 16.07
CA THR A 194 1.30 1.08 16.26
C THR A 194 2.35 0.15 15.66
N GLY A 195 3.31 0.68 14.90
CA GLY A 195 4.25 -0.14 14.11
C GLY A 195 3.55 -0.97 13.03
N GLN A 196 2.41 -0.48 12.51
CA GLN A 196 1.60 -1.19 11.53
C GLN A 196 2.33 -1.35 10.21
N THR A 197 2.41 -2.57 9.69
CA THR A 197 2.85 -2.79 8.31
C THR A 197 1.73 -2.39 7.36
N ALA A 198 2.02 -1.56 6.35
CA ALA A 198 1.03 -1.08 5.41
C ALA A 198 1.52 -1.19 3.96
N PHE A 199 0.63 -1.62 3.07
CA PHE A 199 0.86 -1.64 1.63
C PHE A 199 -0.27 -0.88 0.94
N MET A 200 0.07 0.11 0.14
CA MET A 200 -0.90 1.00 -0.49
C MET A 200 -0.69 1.12 -1.99
N ILE A 201 -1.77 1.08 -2.74
CA ILE A 201 -1.82 1.48 -4.13
C ILE A 201 -2.19 2.95 -4.20
N THR A 202 -1.43 3.72 -4.95
CA THR A 202 -1.81 5.08 -5.30
C THR A 202 -1.27 5.44 -6.69
N HIS A 203 -1.90 6.41 -7.33
CA HIS A 203 -1.43 7.06 -8.55
C HIS A 203 -0.91 8.49 -8.28
N ASP A 204 -1.00 8.94 -7.05
CA ASP A 204 -0.52 10.26 -6.62
C ASP A 204 0.90 10.14 -6.06
N VAL A 205 1.86 10.75 -6.77
CA VAL A 205 3.28 10.72 -6.41
C VAL A 205 3.54 11.43 -5.07
N ASP A 206 2.88 12.53 -4.82
CA ASP A 206 3.07 13.32 -3.59
C ASP A 206 2.51 12.58 -2.37
N GLU A 207 1.43 11.80 -2.58
CA GLU A 207 0.88 10.89 -1.58
C GLU A 207 1.87 9.76 -1.25
N ALA A 208 2.46 9.12 -2.26
CA ALA A 208 3.46 8.07 -2.07
C ALA A 208 4.70 8.62 -1.33
N ILE A 209 5.19 9.80 -1.71
CA ILE A 209 6.32 10.47 -1.03
C ILE A 209 5.99 10.78 0.43
N TYR A 210 4.79 11.26 0.71
CA TYR A 210 4.40 11.62 2.07
C TYR A 210 4.26 10.37 2.97
N LEU A 211 3.65 9.30 2.47
CA LEU A 211 3.26 8.15 3.28
C LEU A 211 4.32 7.05 3.34
N ALA A 212 4.98 6.74 2.23
CA ALA A 212 5.77 5.53 2.13
C ALA A 212 7.22 5.67 2.66
N ASP A 213 7.72 4.60 3.23
CA ASP A 213 9.14 4.38 3.49
C ASP A 213 9.84 3.88 2.23
N ARG A 214 9.14 3.07 1.41
CA ARG A 214 9.59 2.55 0.12
C ARG A 214 8.47 2.62 -0.92
N ILE A 215 8.84 2.92 -2.16
CA ILE A 215 7.92 3.04 -3.28
C ILE A 215 8.33 2.03 -4.36
N VAL A 216 7.42 1.13 -4.69
CA VAL A 216 7.62 0.09 -5.72
C VAL A 216 7.13 0.63 -7.05
N LEU A 217 7.99 0.69 -8.05
CA LEU A 217 7.68 1.17 -9.38
C LEU A 217 7.34 0.02 -10.31
N MET A 218 6.11 0.00 -10.81
CA MET A 218 5.61 -1.05 -11.69
C MET A 218 5.47 -0.53 -13.13
N THR A 219 6.01 -1.28 -14.10
CA THR A 219 5.93 -0.93 -15.53
C THR A 219 4.50 -1.03 -16.07
N ASN A 220 4.28 -0.55 -17.27
CA ASN A 220 2.98 -0.68 -17.93
C ASN A 220 2.66 -2.16 -18.24
N GLY A 221 1.35 -2.49 -18.20
CA GLY A 221 0.85 -3.77 -18.69
C GLY A 221 0.76 -3.83 -20.24
N PRO A 222 0.49 -4.99 -20.82
CA PRO A 222 0.52 -6.33 -20.20
C PRO A 222 1.93 -6.77 -19.80
N GLU A 223 2.05 -7.91 -19.08
CA GLU A 223 3.35 -8.45 -18.62
C GLU A 223 4.15 -7.46 -17.78
N ALA A 224 3.45 -6.73 -16.90
CA ALA A 224 4.08 -5.75 -16.02
C ALA A 224 5.12 -6.39 -15.09
N MET A 225 6.15 -5.63 -14.74
CA MET A 225 7.24 -6.05 -13.86
C MET A 225 7.57 -4.94 -12.86
N ILE A 226 8.27 -5.28 -11.78
CA ILE A 226 8.82 -4.28 -10.88
C ILE A 226 10.08 -3.71 -11.53
N ALA A 227 10.08 -2.45 -11.89
CA ALA A 227 11.26 -1.83 -12.51
C ALA A 227 12.33 -1.52 -11.48
N GLU A 228 11.94 -0.94 -10.36
CA GLU A 228 12.83 -0.56 -9.27
C GLU A 228 12.04 -0.34 -7.96
N ILE A 229 12.75 -0.36 -6.86
CA ILE A 229 12.23 -0.04 -5.53
C ILE A 229 12.93 1.21 -5.05
N VAL A 230 12.17 2.27 -4.81
CA VAL A 230 12.71 3.57 -4.39
C VAL A 230 12.64 3.67 -2.88
N GLU A 231 13.81 3.82 -2.22
CA GLU A 231 13.86 4.18 -0.81
C GLU A 231 13.60 5.67 -0.64
N ASN A 232 12.68 5.99 0.23
CA ASN A 232 12.34 7.38 0.50
C ASN A 232 13.42 8.01 1.42
N PRO A 233 14.18 9.01 0.96
CA PRO A 233 15.24 9.64 1.76
C PRO A 233 14.71 10.54 2.88
N LEU A 234 13.43 10.93 2.84
CA LEU A 234 12.83 11.82 3.82
C LEU A 234 12.69 11.13 5.20
N PRO A 235 12.79 11.88 6.31
CA PRO A 235 12.60 11.34 7.66
C PRO A 235 11.26 10.59 7.82
N ARG A 236 11.28 9.53 8.62
CA ARG A 236 10.06 8.73 8.87
C ARG A 236 8.97 9.48 9.61
N ASP A 237 9.32 10.46 10.42
CA ASP A 237 8.42 11.33 11.21
C ASP A 237 8.06 12.64 10.50
N ARG A 238 8.28 12.72 9.17
CA ARG A 238 8.02 13.91 8.35
C ARG A 238 6.60 14.43 8.51
N ARG A 239 6.46 15.73 8.74
CA ARG A 239 5.17 16.41 8.75
C ARG A 239 4.80 16.83 7.34
N ARG A 240 3.52 16.73 6.98
CA ARG A 240 3.02 17.06 5.64
C ARG A 240 3.44 18.46 5.19
N ILE A 241 3.35 19.44 6.08
CA ILE A 241 3.69 20.85 5.79
C ILE A 241 5.18 21.07 5.49
N ASP A 242 6.05 20.16 5.93
CA ASP A 242 7.50 20.29 5.80
C ASP A 242 8.09 19.43 4.68
N VAL A 243 7.31 18.53 4.09
CA VAL A 243 7.79 17.60 3.04
C VAL A 243 8.43 18.36 1.88
N HIS A 244 7.77 19.41 1.38
CA HIS A 244 8.26 20.21 0.25
C HIS A 244 9.48 21.07 0.57
N LYS A 245 9.82 21.24 1.85
CA LYS A 245 10.99 22.01 2.29
C LYS A 245 12.26 21.16 2.35
N SER A 246 12.12 19.84 2.30
CA SER A 246 13.28 18.94 2.25
C SER A 246 14.02 19.07 0.93
N ALA A 247 15.35 19.14 1.00
CA ALA A 247 16.19 19.16 -0.20
C ALA A 247 15.99 17.89 -1.07
N ASP A 248 15.67 16.76 -0.45
CA ASP A 248 15.47 15.48 -1.12
C ASP A 248 14.09 15.33 -1.78
N TYR A 249 13.13 16.22 -1.50
CA TYR A 249 11.77 16.09 -2.04
C TYR A 249 11.72 16.16 -3.55
N TYR A 250 12.30 17.19 -4.16
CA TYR A 250 12.27 17.37 -5.61
C TYR A 250 13.08 16.32 -6.37
N PRO A 251 14.30 15.94 -5.95
CA PRO A 251 15.00 14.80 -6.56
C PRO A 251 14.18 13.52 -6.55
N LEU A 252 13.58 13.16 -5.42
CA LEU A 252 12.70 12.00 -5.31
C LEU A 252 11.48 12.13 -6.23
N ARG A 253 10.76 13.24 -6.16
CA ARG A 253 9.57 13.50 -6.98
C ARG A 253 9.85 13.43 -8.47
N ASN A 254 10.93 14.08 -8.91
CA ASN A 254 11.32 14.08 -10.31
C ASN A 254 11.68 12.68 -10.81
N HIS A 255 12.39 11.88 -10.00
CA HIS A 255 12.69 10.49 -10.32
C HIS A 255 11.42 9.65 -10.53
N LEU A 256 10.44 9.78 -9.62
CA LEU A 256 9.16 9.07 -9.73
C LEU A 256 8.34 9.54 -10.94
N MET A 257 8.31 10.85 -11.20
CA MET A 257 7.61 11.42 -12.35
C MET A 257 8.25 11.02 -13.67
N ASP A 258 9.59 11.06 -13.78
CA ASP A 258 10.30 10.60 -14.96
C ASP A 258 9.99 9.14 -15.28
N PHE A 259 9.99 8.28 -14.25
CA PHE A 259 9.59 6.89 -14.43
C PHE A 259 8.16 6.78 -14.98
N LEU A 260 7.19 7.44 -14.37
CA LEU A 260 5.78 7.32 -14.76
C LEU A 260 5.52 7.88 -16.17
N VAL A 261 6.13 9.02 -16.53
CA VAL A 261 5.86 9.68 -17.79
C VAL A 261 6.61 9.00 -18.96
N SER A 262 7.85 8.63 -18.73
CA SER A 262 8.78 8.20 -19.78
C SER A 262 9.14 6.72 -19.67
N ARG A 263 9.86 6.34 -18.61
CA ARG A 263 10.53 5.04 -18.47
C ARG A 263 9.59 3.85 -18.32
N SER A 264 8.41 4.03 -17.74
CA SER A 264 7.45 2.94 -17.51
C SER A 264 6.98 2.24 -18.80
N LYS A 265 7.02 2.93 -19.93
CA LYS A 265 6.62 2.41 -21.25
C LYS A 265 7.75 1.67 -21.94
N THR A 266 8.96 2.24 -21.88
CA THR A 266 10.14 1.75 -22.61
C THR A 266 10.98 0.76 -21.81
N PHE A 267 10.77 0.66 -20.49
CA PHE A 267 11.59 -0.16 -19.61
C PHE A 267 11.73 -1.62 -20.06
N LYS A 268 10.71 -2.20 -20.67
CA LYS A 268 10.74 -3.58 -21.15
C LYS A 268 11.59 -3.76 -22.39
N ASP A 269 11.66 -2.71 -23.23
CA ASP A 269 12.43 -2.72 -24.47
C ASP A 269 13.89 -2.40 -24.18
N GLU A 270 14.15 -1.66 -23.10
CA GLU A 270 15.46 -1.18 -22.67
C GLU A 270 15.80 -1.67 -21.25
N ILE A 271 15.66 -2.98 -21.01
CA ILE A 271 15.98 -3.55 -19.70
C ILE A 271 17.45 -3.27 -19.38
N PRO A 272 17.78 -2.61 -18.25
CA PRO A 272 19.15 -2.28 -17.89
C PRO A 272 20.05 -3.53 -17.83
N ALA A 273 21.28 -3.42 -18.28
CA ALA A 273 22.24 -4.50 -18.16
C ALA A 273 22.40 -4.92 -16.69
N GLY A 274 22.28 -6.22 -16.41
CA GLY A 274 22.35 -6.77 -15.05
C GLY A 274 21.05 -6.66 -14.24
N TYR A 275 19.92 -6.25 -14.85
CA TYR A 275 18.64 -6.28 -14.17
C TYR A 275 18.24 -7.71 -13.80
N ASP A 276 17.93 -7.90 -12.51
CA ASP A 276 17.45 -9.16 -11.95
C ASP A 276 16.02 -8.98 -11.40
N LYS A 277 15.06 -9.69 -11.99
CA LYS A 277 13.64 -9.67 -11.52
C LYS A 277 13.50 -10.09 -10.07
N LYS A 278 14.35 -11.01 -9.58
CA LYS A 278 14.31 -11.49 -8.19
C LYS A 278 14.82 -10.46 -7.20
N HIS A 279 15.71 -9.59 -7.66
CA HIS A 279 16.31 -8.52 -6.88
C HIS A 279 16.21 -7.20 -7.65
N PRO A 280 14.98 -6.64 -7.81
CA PRO A 280 14.83 -5.35 -8.48
C PRO A 280 15.77 -4.31 -7.86
N PRO A 281 16.36 -3.43 -8.66
CA PRO A 281 17.30 -2.43 -8.16
C PRO A 281 16.63 -1.56 -7.10
N VAL A 282 17.38 -1.31 -6.02
CA VAL A 282 16.96 -0.39 -4.96
C VAL A 282 17.70 0.92 -5.16
N VAL A 283 16.96 2.00 -5.34
CA VAL A 283 17.50 3.34 -5.59
C VAL A 283 17.07 4.31 -4.49
N ARG A 284 17.92 5.31 -4.21
CA ARG A 284 17.65 6.36 -3.21
C ARG A 284 17.92 7.73 -3.82
N PRO A 285 16.97 8.32 -4.55
CA PRO A 285 17.12 9.66 -5.11
C PRO A 285 17.21 10.68 -3.96
N CYS A 286 18.32 11.42 -3.91
CA CYS A 286 18.57 12.45 -2.91
C CYS A 286 19.19 13.68 -3.57
N ALA A 287 19.17 14.82 -2.88
CA ALA A 287 19.88 16.00 -3.32
C ALA A 287 21.38 15.69 -3.42
N GLU A 288 22.02 16.14 -4.48
CA GLU A 288 23.48 16.10 -4.56
C GLU A 288 24.05 16.91 -3.37
N PRO A 289 25.10 16.43 -2.68
CA PRO A 289 25.77 17.24 -1.68
C PRO A 289 26.21 18.57 -2.32
N PRO A 290 26.12 19.70 -1.60
CA PRO A 290 26.52 20.99 -2.13
C PRO A 290 27.94 20.91 -2.67
N HIS A 291 28.14 21.39 -3.89
CA HIS A 291 29.45 21.37 -4.56
C HIS A 291 30.44 22.18 -3.72
N VAL A 292 31.41 21.50 -3.11
CA VAL A 292 32.53 22.18 -2.47
C VAL A 292 33.47 22.64 -3.58
N PRO A 293 33.65 23.97 -3.80
CA PRO A 293 34.54 24.46 -4.84
C PRO A 293 35.98 23.99 -4.50
N GLY A 294 36.53 23.12 -5.35
CA GLY A 294 37.92 22.64 -5.20
C GLY A 294 38.16 21.15 -5.33
N GLU A 295 37.12 20.31 -5.30
CA GLU A 295 37.31 18.87 -5.57
C GLU A 295 37.08 18.52 -7.05
N THR A 296 38.14 18.16 -7.74
CA THR A 296 38.11 17.61 -9.09
C THR A 296 37.50 16.20 -9.05
N ARG A 297 36.34 16.01 -9.69
CA ARG A 297 35.73 14.68 -9.88
C ARG A 297 36.72 13.77 -10.63
N LYS A 298 37.15 12.68 -9.97
CA LYS A 298 37.65 11.51 -10.69
C LYS A 298 36.44 10.81 -11.28
N VAL A 299 36.30 10.94 -12.62
CA VAL A 299 35.36 10.16 -13.43
C VAL A 299 35.86 8.72 -13.41
N ALA A 300 35.07 7.79 -12.90
CA ALA A 300 35.27 6.36 -13.00
C ALA A 300 34.32 5.80 -14.06
#